data_aab7df9bee8c4d4fc03cf0874c074e2d
#
_entry.id   aab7df9bee8c4d4fc03cf0874c074e2d
#
_cell.length_a   1.000
_cell.length_b   1.000
_cell.length_c   1.000
_cell.angle_alpha   90.00
_cell.angle_beta   90.00
_cell.angle_gamma   90.00
#
_symmetry.space_group_name_H-M   'P 1'
#
loop_
_entity.id
_entity.type
_entity.pdbx_description
1 polymer ?
#
loop_
_entity_poly.entity_id
_entity_poly.type
_entity_poly.pdbx_seq_one_letter_code
_entity_poly.pdbx_strand_id
1 'polypeptide(L)'
;MIEFRALKNSKKSGARIGILKTPHGEVETPALVPVATQGVVKTLTSEEARAAKCQILIANTFHLHLKPGEKIIKSSGGLHKFMNWQWPLMTDSGGFQVFSLGFGHDLGVGKVLGFFPGEKGKGKIIDKNDQPKEVRITSQGVYFRSPINGEKLFVGPEESIKIQEQLGADIIFAFDECTPPFSTYDYVKKAVRRTHDWAKICVDSKKSNQALFGIVQGSKYKDLREESARYINSLGFDGFGIGGDLGESKKDMTKILSWIIPHFDEKKPRHMLGIGQLEDMEGIVKSGIDLFDCTVPTHYGRRGIAFVNSGLPAVALAKAGRLDLNKSIFLKDKKPLDSKCNCFVCQNYKRNYISHLLKASEITAMRLLTFHNLYFFNTFVEKIRIKIKNNQI
;
A
#
# COMPACT_ATOMS: atom_id res chain seq x y z
N MET A 1 -0.04 16.37 15.09
CA MET A 1 0.24 16.86 13.72
C MET A 1 1.51 16.19 13.22
N ILE A 2 1.60 15.94 11.92
CA ILE A 2 2.82 15.45 11.29
C ILE A 2 3.67 16.63 10.80
N GLU A 3 4.97 16.38 10.60
CA GLU A 3 5.90 17.28 9.93
C GLU A 3 6.71 16.49 8.91
N PHE A 4 6.81 17.01 7.70
CA PHE A 4 7.67 16.42 6.66
C PHE A 4 8.79 17.39 6.31
N ARG A 5 10.02 16.93 6.39
CA ARG A 5 11.20 17.69 6.04
C ARG A 5 12.06 16.96 5.00
N ALA A 6 12.14 17.48 3.80
CA ALA A 6 13.09 17.02 2.82
C ALA A 6 14.51 17.42 3.24
N LEU A 7 15.41 16.45 3.36
CA LEU A 7 16.80 16.64 3.78
C LEU A 7 17.73 16.78 2.58
N LYS A 8 17.43 16.06 1.49
CA LYS A 8 18.24 16.06 0.29
C LYS A 8 17.40 15.68 -0.93
N ASN A 9 17.50 16.48 -1.98
CA ASN A 9 16.96 16.20 -3.29
C ASN A 9 18.05 15.60 -4.19
N SER A 10 17.69 14.61 -5.01
CA SER A 10 18.58 14.11 -6.06
C SER A 10 18.82 15.20 -7.13
N LYS A 11 20.04 15.23 -7.66
CA LYS A 11 20.38 16.09 -8.80
C LYS A 11 20.02 15.45 -10.15
N LYS A 12 19.63 14.16 -10.17
CA LYS A 12 19.44 13.36 -11.40
C LYS A 12 17.98 12.94 -11.63
N SER A 13 17.12 13.08 -10.62
CA SER A 13 15.74 12.63 -10.66
C SER A 13 14.88 13.37 -9.66
N GLY A 14 13.57 13.11 -9.62
CA GLY A 14 12.66 13.62 -8.58
C GLY A 14 12.83 12.98 -7.19
N ALA A 15 13.78 12.05 -7.03
CA ALA A 15 13.99 11.36 -5.75
C ALA A 15 14.47 12.32 -4.66
N ARG A 16 13.97 12.12 -3.44
CA ARG A 16 14.39 12.89 -2.27
C ARG A 16 14.52 12.02 -1.03
N ILE A 17 15.41 12.39 -0.12
CA ILE A 17 15.48 11.86 1.24
C ILE A 17 14.79 12.84 2.16
N GLY A 18 13.96 12.35 3.07
CA GLY A 18 13.28 13.16 4.06
C GLY A 18 13.06 12.43 5.37
N ILE A 19 12.52 13.16 6.33
CA ILE A 19 12.00 12.63 7.59
C ILE A 19 10.53 13.02 7.70
N LEU A 20 9.69 12.04 7.89
CA LEU A 20 8.29 12.22 8.27
C LEU A 20 8.17 11.98 9.76
N LYS A 21 7.93 13.04 10.52
CA LYS A 21 7.71 12.99 11.96
C LYS A 21 6.21 12.83 12.24
N THR A 22 5.87 11.90 13.11
CA THR A 22 4.51 11.64 13.60
C THR A 22 4.49 11.66 15.12
N PRO A 23 3.33 11.66 15.77
CA PRO A 23 3.22 11.53 17.23
C PRO A 23 3.88 10.26 17.79
N HIS A 24 3.98 9.18 16.98
CA HIS A 24 4.55 7.89 17.38
C HIS A 24 5.95 7.64 16.82
N GLY A 25 6.66 8.67 16.36
CA GLY A 25 8.05 8.59 15.93
C GLY A 25 8.30 9.06 14.50
N GLU A 26 9.50 8.82 14.02
CA GLU A 26 10.00 9.30 12.74
C GLU A 26 10.13 8.18 11.71
N VAL A 27 9.89 8.53 10.45
CA VAL A 27 10.05 7.65 9.28
C VAL A 27 11.06 8.28 8.31
N GLU A 28 12.16 7.59 8.07
CA GLU A 28 13.09 7.97 7.01
C GLU A 28 12.51 7.63 5.64
N THR A 29 12.35 8.64 4.79
CA THR A 29 11.85 8.45 3.44
C THR A 29 12.96 8.46 2.38
N PRO A 30 12.79 7.76 1.25
CA PRO A 30 11.63 6.90 0.90
C PRO A 30 11.49 5.68 1.81
N ALA A 31 10.25 5.24 2.04
CA ALA A 31 9.96 4.09 2.88
C ALA A 31 8.85 3.19 2.31
N LEU A 32 9.01 1.88 2.49
CA LEU A 32 7.93 0.91 2.32
C LEU A 32 7.01 0.98 3.54
N VAL A 33 5.72 0.95 3.29
CA VAL A 33 4.65 0.86 4.29
C VAL A 33 4.00 -0.52 4.22
N PRO A 34 4.42 -1.50 5.02
CA PRO A 34 3.81 -2.83 5.00
C PRO A 34 2.35 -2.81 5.44
N VAL A 35 1.54 -3.65 4.79
CA VAL A 35 0.10 -3.69 5.02
C VAL A 35 -0.25 -4.60 6.21
N ALA A 36 -0.89 -4.00 7.21
CA ALA A 36 -1.45 -4.65 8.40
C ALA A 36 -2.98 -4.70 8.33
N THR A 37 -3.55 -5.42 7.36
CA THR A 37 -4.96 -5.38 6.96
C THR A 37 -5.96 -5.39 8.11
N GLN A 38 -5.78 -6.26 9.09
CA GLN A 38 -6.66 -6.42 10.27
C GLN A 38 -5.93 -6.06 11.56
N GLY A 39 -5.12 -4.99 11.54
CA GLY A 39 -4.30 -4.63 12.69
C GLY A 39 -3.12 -5.60 12.91
N VAL A 40 -2.70 -6.33 11.89
CA VAL A 40 -1.57 -7.26 11.99
C VAL A 40 -0.86 -7.40 10.64
N VAL A 41 0.45 -7.34 10.64
CA VAL A 41 1.26 -7.82 9.52
C VAL A 41 1.13 -9.35 9.51
N LYS A 42 0.43 -9.88 8.51
CA LYS A 42 0.05 -11.30 8.49
C LYS A 42 1.23 -12.22 8.83
N THR A 43 1.04 -13.08 9.82
CA THR A 43 1.98 -14.06 10.38
C THR A 43 3.06 -13.51 11.33
N LEU A 44 3.14 -12.21 11.55
CA LEU A 44 4.14 -11.60 12.44
C LEU A 44 3.49 -10.90 13.64
N THR A 45 4.21 -10.87 14.76
CA THR A 45 3.90 -9.95 15.86
C THR A 45 4.37 -8.52 15.49
N SER A 46 3.96 -7.54 16.28
CA SER A 46 4.39 -6.14 16.10
C SER A 46 5.91 -6.00 16.30
N GLU A 47 6.46 -6.68 17.27
CA GLU A 47 7.91 -6.70 17.55
C GLU A 47 8.68 -7.31 16.39
N GLU A 48 8.19 -8.40 15.79
CA GLU A 48 8.82 -9.02 14.62
C GLU A 48 8.74 -8.13 13.40
N ALA A 49 7.62 -7.45 13.18
CA ALA A 49 7.50 -6.46 12.10
C ALA A 49 8.54 -5.34 12.29
N ARG A 50 8.73 -4.86 13.53
CA ARG A 50 9.78 -3.86 13.83
C ARG A 50 11.19 -4.43 13.61
N ALA A 51 11.46 -5.65 14.05
CA ALA A 51 12.73 -6.34 13.82
C ALA A 51 13.02 -6.60 12.34
N ALA A 52 11.95 -6.74 11.51
CA ALA A 52 12.05 -6.78 10.06
C ALA A 52 12.19 -5.36 9.41
N LYS A 53 12.55 -4.35 10.22
CA LYS A 53 12.82 -2.95 9.82
C LYS A 53 11.59 -2.18 9.31
N CYS A 54 10.38 -2.60 9.66
CA CYS A 54 9.20 -1.80 9.38
C CYS A 54 9.23 -0.52 10.22
N GLN A 55 9.19 0.65 9.58
CA GLN A 55 9.18 1.94 10.28
C GLN A 55 7.75 2.45 10.50
N ILE A 56 6.84 2.10 9.63
CA ILE A 56 5.45 2.53 9.58
C ILE A 56 4.62 1.39 9.00
N LEU A 57 3.36 1.27 9.39
CA LEU A 57 2.40 0.30 8.84
C LEU A 57 1.16 1.02 8.31
N ILE A 58 0.41 0.35 7.44
CA ILE A 58 -0.92 0.78 7.03
C ILE A 58 -1.95 -0.30 7.36
N ALA A 59 -2.98 0.04 8.15
CA ALA A 59 -4.10 -0.82 8.46
C ALA A 59 -5.30 -0.51 7.55
N ASN A 60 -6.20 -1.48 7.39
CA ASN A 60 -7.30 -1.34 6.46
C ASN A 60 -8.61 -1.00 7.18
N THR A 61 -9.12 0.20 6.93
CA THR A 61 -10.34 0.73 7.55
C THR A 61 -11.55 -0.14 7.31
N PHE A 62 -11.78 -0.60 6.08
CA PHE A 62 -12.93 -1.44 5.74
C PHE A 62 -12.96 -2.74 6.54
N HIS A 63 -11.83 -3.46 6.58
CA HIS A 63 -11.76 -4.73 7.30
C HIS A 63 -11.91 -4.55 8.80
N LEU A 64 -11.33 -3.50 9.37
CA LEU A 64 -11.41 -3.21 10.79
C LEU A 64 -12.80 -2.71 11.21
N HIS A 65 -13.50 -1.97 10.34
CA HIS A 65 -14.89 -1.58 10.53
C HIS A 65 -15.82 -2.80 10.57
N LEU A 66 -15.66 -3.74 9.63
CA LEU A 66 -16.47 -4.96 9.61
C LEU A 66 -16.18 -5.88 10.80
N LYS A 67 -14.90 -5.96 11.22
CA LYS A 67 -14.48 -6.85 12.31
C LYS A 67 -13.11 -6.42 12.87
N PRO A 68 -12.98 -6.10 14.16
CA PRO A 68 -14.00 -6.23 15.23
C PRO A 68 -14.96 -5.04 15.32
N GLY A 69 -14.78 -3.98 14.54
CA GLY A 69 -15.47 -2.71 14.59
C GLY A 69 -14.65 -1.63 15.31
N GLU A 70 -14.74 -0.40 14.82
CA GLU A 70 -13.97 0.74 15.33
C GLU A 70 -14.30 1.10 16.80
N LYS A 71 -15.52 0.79 17.27
CA LYS A 71 -15.91 1.03 18.67
C LYS A 71 -15.11 0.16 19.65
N ILE A 72 -14.87 -1.13 19.29
CA ILE A 72 -14.06 -2.06 20.09
C ILE A 72 -12.60 -1.59 20.11
N ILE A 73 -12.07 -1.19 18.95
CA ILE A 73 -10.69 -0.72 18.83
C ILE A 73 -10.51 0.58 19.65
N LYS A 74 -11.46 1.52 19.55
CA LYS A 74 -11.46 2.76 20.34
C LYS A 74 -11.47 2.48 21.84
N SER A 75 -12.34 1.58 22.32
CA SER A 75 -12.41 1.21 23.74
C SER A 75 -11.13 0.52 24.24
N SER A 76 -10.36 -0.09 23.34
CA SER A 76 -9.04 -0.67 23.63
C SER A 76 -7.89 0.35 23.59
N GLY A 77 -8.20 1.65 23.39
CA GLY A 77 -7.24 2.75 23.35
C GLY A 77 -6.66 3.02 21.96
N GLY A 78 -7.37 2.65 20.89
CA GLY A 78 -6.97 2.84 19.49
C GLY A 78 -6.07 1.72 18.95
N LEU A 79 -5.79 1.77 17.65
CA LEU A 79 -5.03 0.72 16.96
C LEU A 79 -3.63 0.51 17.55
N HIS A 80 -2.92 1.55 17.93
CA HIS A 80 -1.58 1.43 18.52
C HIS A 80 -1.56 0.50 19.73
N LYS A 81 -2.49 0.71 20.68
CA LYS A 81 -2.62 -0.17 21.85
C LYS A 81 -3.18 -1.53 21.49
N PHE A 82 -4.20 -1.58 20.64
CA PHE A 82 -4.86 -2.80 20.23
C PHE A 82 -3.92 -3.79 19.52
N MET A 83 -2.98 -3.27 18.69
CA MET A 83 -1.98 -4.07 17.97
C MET A 83 -0.66 -4.23 18.74
N ASN A 84 -0.47 -3.53 19.87
CA ASN A 84 0.84 -3.36 20.50
C ASN A 84 1.91 -2.81 19.53
N TRP A 85 1.54 -1.81 18.70
CA TRP A 85 2.43 -1.16 17.74
C TRP A 85 2.71 0.27 18.19
N GLN A 86 3.95 0.55 18.64
CA GLN A 86 4.34 1.83 19.24
C GLN A 86 4.92 2.85 18.24
N TRP A 87 4.93 2.52 16.95
CA TRP A 87 5.53 3.32 15.87
C TRP A 87 4.47 3.89 14.93
N PRO A 88 4.86 4.75 13.96
CA PRO A 88 3.93 5.37 13.02
C PRO A 88 2.95 4.39 12.36
N LEU A 89 1.71 4.83 12.21
CA LEU A 89 0.61 4.03 11.66
C LEU A 89 -0.28 4.88 10.75
N MET A 90 -0.69 4.28 9.63
CA MET A 90 -1.69 4.80 8.72
C MET A 90 -2.96 3.93 8.73
N THR A 91 -4.10 4.52 8.37
CA THR A 91 -5.28 3.79 7.90
C THR A 91 -5.64 4.27 6.50
N ASP A 92 -6.02 3.34 5.60
CA ASP A 92 -6.59 3.73 4.32
C ASP A 92 -8.03 4.26 4.48
N SER A 93 -8.61 4.80 3.40
CA SER A 93 -9.99 5.32 3.44
C SER A 93 -11.08 4.24 3.55
N GLY A 94 -10.75 2.98 3.26
CA GLY A 94 -11.69 1.88 3.08
C GLY A 94 -12.39 1.85 1.72
N GLY A 95 -12.30 2.93 0.94
CA GLY A 95 -12.98 3.07 -0.36
C GLY A 95 -12.60 1.98 -1.35
N PHE A 96 -11.31 1.75 -1.56
CA PHE A 96 -10.82 0.74 -2.51
C PHE A 96 -11.47 -0.64 -2.29
N GLN A 97 -11.63 -1.10 -1.05
CA GLN A 97 -12.19 -2.41 -0.75
C GLN A 97 -13.68 -2.48 -1.05
N VAL A 98 -14.43 -1.41 -0.77
CA VAL A 98 -15.85 -1.32 -1.12
C VAL A 98 -16.03 -1.43 -2.63
N PHE A 99 -15.22 -0.72 -3.42
CA PHE A 99 -15.27 -0.80 -4.88
C PHE A 99 -14.77 -2.13 -5.41
N SER A 100 -13.66 -2.66 -4.86
CA SER A 100 -13.06 -3.91 -5.34
C SER A 100 -13.93 -5.13 -5.07
N LEU A 101 -14.74 -5.15 -4.02
CA LEU A 101 -15.69 -6.23 -3.75
C LEU A 101 -16.82 -6.23 -4.80
N GLY A 102 -17.35 -5.06 -5.16
CA GLY A 102 -18.36 -4.94 -6.21
C GLY A 102 -17.83 -5.34 -7.59
N PHE A 103 -16.73 -4.77 -8.01
CA PHE A 103 -16.12 -5.06 -9.32
C PHE A 103 -15.47 -6.44 -9.39
N GLY A 104 -14.89 -6.94 -8.28
CA GLY A 104 -14.25 -8.25 -8.24
C GLY A 104 -15.21 -9.39 -8.48
N HIS A 105 -16.44 -9.30 -7.97
CA HIS A 105 -17.51 -10.28 -8.19
C HIS A 105 -18.00 -10.25 -9.65
N ASP A 106 -18.24 -9.06 -10.20
CA ASP A 106 -18.79 -8.90 -11.56
C ASP A 106 -17.74 -9.21 -12.66
N LEU A 107 -16.45 -9.05 -12.36
CA LEU A 107 -15.35 -9.25 -13.31
C LEU A 107 -14.66 -10.61 -13.18
N GLY A 108 -15.00 -11.40 -12.16
CA GLY A 108 -14.29 -12.64 -11.84
C GLY A 108 -12.81 -12.40 -11.44
N VAL A 109 -12.49 -11.16 -11.02
CA VAL A 109 -11.14 -10.75 -10.61
C VAL A 109 -11.21 -10.56 -9.10
N GLY A 110 -10.63 -11.45 -8.32
CA GLY A 110 -10.65 -11.40 -6.86
C GLY A 110 -9.91 -10.21 -6.21
N LYS A 111 -9.33 -9.31 -7.04
CA LYS A 111 -8.76 -8.01 -6.68
C LYS A 111 -8.73 -7.15 -7.93
N VAL A 112 -9.09 -5.88 -7.81
CA VAL A 112 -9.12 -4.89 -8.91
C VAL A 112 -7.76 -4.73 -9.63
N LEU A 113 -6.67 -5.11 -8.98
CA LEU A 113 -5.32 -5.18 -9.53
C LEU A 113 -4.75 -6.59 -9.32
N GLY A 114 -5.47 -7.62 -9.75
CA GLY A 114 -5.12 -9.03 -9.59
C GLY A 114 -3.86 -9.51 -10.32
N PHE A 115 -2.96 -8.62 -10.69
CA PHE A 115 -1.70 -8.98 -11.31
C PHE A 115 -0.55 -9.01 -10.30
N PHE A 116 -0.46 -10.08 -9.53
CA PHE A 116 0.86 -10.43 -9.02
C PHE A 116 1.74 -10.85 -10.21
N PRO A 117 3.02 -10.47 -10.25
CA PRO A 117 3.90 -10.82 -11.36
C PRO A 117 3.90 -12.32 -11.62
N GLY A 118 3.49 -12.71 -12.82
CA GLY A 118 3.38 -14.11 -13.24
C GLY A 118 1.96 -14.68 -13.29
N GLU A 119 0.96 -13.98 -12.79
CA GLU A 119 -0.45 -14.37 -12.94
C GLU A 119 -1.04 -13.65 -14.18
N LYS A 120 -1.30 -14.40 -15.24
CA LYS A 120 -2.04 -13.90 -16.42
C LYS A 120 -3.50 -13.80 -16.04
N GLY A 121 -3.97 -12.59 -15.68
CA GLY A 121 -5.38 -12.32 -15.53
C GLY A 121 -6.05 -12.32 -16.91
N LYS A 122 -7.07 -13.11 -17.09
CA LYS A 122 -8.01 -12.98 -18.23
C LYS A 122 -8.99 -11.86 -17.85
N GLY A 123 -8.59 -10.61 -18.05
CA GLY A 123 -9.52 -9.47 -17.92
C GLY A 123 -10.55 -9.54 -19.03
N LYS A 124 -11.83 -9.65 -18.68
CA LYS A 124 -12.91 -9.28 -19.61
C LYS A 124 -12.98 -7.76 -19.62
N ILE A 125 -12.94 -7.19 -20.83
CA ILE A 125 -13.22 -5.76 -21.05
C ILE A 125 -14.64 -5.51 -20.56
N ILE A 126 -14.79 -4.58 -19.60
CA ILE A 126 -16.11 -4.10 -19.19
C ILE A 126 -16.56 -3.12 -20.29
N ASP A 127 -17.48 -3.56 -21.09
CA ASP A 127 -18.25 -2.65 -21.94
C ASP A 127 -19.37 -2.10 -21.06
N LYS A 128 -19.43 -0.74 -20.97
CA LYS A 128 -20.51 0.09 -20.45
C LYS A 128 -20.37 0.68 -19.05
N ASN A 129 -20.93 1.84 -18.97
CA ASN A 129 -21.33 2.77 -17.92
C ASN A 129 -22.02 2.16 -16.66
N ASP A 130 -21.94 0.87 -16.41
CA ASP A 130 -22.71 0.21 -15.37
C ASP A 130 -21.92 0.14 -14.06
N GLN A 131 -22.54 0.63 -13.00
CA GLN A 131 -22.09 0.41 -11.63
C GLN A 131 -22.11 -1.10 -11.34
N PRO A 132 -21.24 -1.60 -10.43
CA PRO A 132 -21.28 -3.00 -10.00
C PRO A 132 -22.66 -3.35 -9.45
N LYS A 133 -23.20 -4.55 -9.77
CA LYS A 133 -24.54 -4.97 -9.38
C LYS A 133 -24.79 -4.97 -7.86
N GLU A 134 -23.75 -5.17 -7.06
CA GLU A 134 -23.84 -5.27 -5.60
C GLU A 134 -23.38 -3.99 -4.87
N VAL A 135 -22.92 -2.98 -5.62
CA VAL A 135 -22.44 -1.71 -5.08
C VAL A 135 -23.16 -0.56 -5.76
N ARG A 136 -23.80 0.29 -4.97
CA ARG A 136 -24.48 1.50 -5.49
C ARG A 136 -23.72 2.73 -5.05
N ILE A 137 -23.09 3.41 -6.01
CA ILE A 137 -22.36 4.66 -5.82
C ILE A 137 -23.32 5.84 -5.97
N THR A 138 -23.29 6.76 -5.02
CA THR A 138 -24.08 8.00 -5.00
C THR A 138 -23.19 9.21 -4.79
N SER A 139 -23.73 10.42 -4.81
CA SER A 139 -23.00 11.63 -4.42
C SER A 139 -22.61 11.66 -2.93
N GLN A 140 -23.35 10.95 -2.09
CA GLN A 140 -23.13 10.93 -0.63
C GLN A 140 -22.16 9.85 -0.17
N GLY A 141 -21.98 8.77 -0.96
CA GLY A 141 -21.16 7.62 -0.59
C GLY A 141 -21.60 6.36 -1.29
N VAL A 142 -21.30 5.20 -0.73
CA VAL A 142 -21.44 3.91 -1.35
C VAL A 142 -22.25 2.96 -0.48
N TYR A 143 -23.30 2.39 -1.05
CA TYR A 143 -24.07 1.29 -0.47
C TYR A 143 -23.53 -0.04 -0.98
N PHE A 144 -23.32 -0.99 -0.09
CA PHE A 144 -22.82 -2.33 -0.42
C PHE A 144 -23.36 -3.37 0.56
N ARG A 145 -23.12 -4.65 0.26
CA ARG A 145 -23.44 -5.75 1.18
C ARG A 145 -22.19 -6.20 1.92
N SER A 146 -22.33 -6.39 3.24
CA SER A 146 -21.26 -6.95 4.06
C SER A 146 -20.90 -8.37 3.56
N PRO A 147 -19.61 -8.63 3.27
CA PRO A 147 -19.17 -9.97 2.87
C PRO A 147 -19.19 -10.98 4.03
N ILE A 148 -19.49 -10.52 5.26
CA ILE A 148 -19.54 -11.38 6.45
C ILE A 148 -20.94 -11.96 6.66
N ASN A 149 -21.97 -11.11 6.57
CA ASN A 149 -23.35 -11.48 6.94
C ASN A 149 -24.40 -11.02 5.92
N GLY A 150 -24.00 -10.41 4.79
CA GLY A 150 -24.91 -9.95 3.74
C GLY A 150 -25.73 -8.70 4.08
N GLU A 151 -25.54 -8.09 5.25
CA GLU A 151 -26.22 -6.86 5.67
C GLU A 151 -25.92 -5.69 4.73
N LYS A 152 -26.93 -4.84 4.48
CA LYS A 152 -26.73 -3.62 3.70
C LYS A 152 -26.01 -2.58 4.55
N LEU A 153 -24.88 -2.11 4.06
CA LEU A 153 -24.04 -1.10 4.69
C LEU A 153 -23.92 0.13 3.81
N PHE A 154 -23.61 1.25 4.44
CA PHE A 154 -23.29 2.51 3.79
C PHE A 154 -21.97 3.05 4.35
N VAL A 155 -21.09 3.52 3.46
CA VAL A 155 -19.90 4.28 3.83
C VAL A 155 -19.75 5.44 2.86
N GLY A 156 -19.67 6.63 3.41
CA GLY A 156 -19.37 7.86 2.70
C GLY A 156 -18.14 8.56 3.30
N PRO A 157 -17.82 9.77 2.82
CA PRO A 157 -16.66 10.52 3.29
C PRO A 157 -16.71 10.83 4.79
N GLU A 158 -17.87 11.22 5.33
CA GLU A 158 -18.03 11.49 6.77
C GLU A 158 -17.86 10.22 7.61
N GLU A 159 -18.48 9.11 7.19
CA GLU A 159 -18.40 7.82 7.89
C GLU A 159 -16.95 7.31 7.88
N SER A 160 -16.27 7.37 6.74
CA SER A 160 -14.87 6.98 6.63
C SER A 160 -13.98 7.77 7.59
N ILE A 161 -14.13 9.09 7.65
CA ILE A 161 -13.37 9.92 8.60
C ILE A 161 -13.68 9.53 10.04
N LYS A 162 -14.96 9.41 10.42
CA LYS A 162 -15.38 9.01 11.78
C LYS A 162 -14.80 7.64 12.19
N ILE A 163 -14.79 6.68 11.27
CA ILE A 163 -14.21 5.36 11.52
C ILE A 163 -12.70 5.48 11.74
N GLN A 164 -11.98 6.14 10.86
CA GLN A 164 -10.53 6.32 10.95
C GLN A 164 -10.12 7.11 12.21
N GLU A 165 -10.90 8.11 12.61
CA GLU A 165 -10.69 8.83 13.88
C GLU A 165 -10.82 7.92 15.09
N GLN A 166 -11.77 6.99 15.09
CA GLN A 166 -11.95 6.02 16.17
C GLN A 166 -10.85 4.93 16.15
N LEU A 167 -10.34 4.57 14.99
CA LEU A 167 -9.19 3.67 14.84
C LEU A 167 -7.91 4.29 15.44
N GLY A 168 -7.71 5.60 15.32
CA GLY A 168 -6.65 6.33 16.04
C GLY A 168 -5.25 6.15 15.45
N ALA A 169 -5.10 6.02 14.13
CA ALA A 169 -3.81 6.05 13.45
C ALA A 169 -3.23 7.48 13.39
N ASP A 170 -1.93 7.65 13.11
CA ASP A 170 -1.30 8.97 12.94
C ASP A 170 -1.78 9.68 11.69
N ILE A 171 -1.96 8.90 10.61
CA ILE A 171 -2.29 9.38 9.27
C ILE A 171 -3.52 8.64 8.77
N ILE A 172 -4.48 9.40 8.25
CA ILE A 172 -5.72 8.91 7.65
C ILE A 172 -5.85 9.41 6.21
N PHE A 173 -6.67 8.75 5.40
CA PHE A 173 -6.88 9.12 4.00
C PHE A 173 -8.31 9.58 3.75
N ALA A 174 -8.45 10.57 2.87
CA ALA A 174 -9.76 11.00 2.37
C ALA A 174 -10.43 9.87 1.58
N PHE A 175 -11.76 9.78 1.70
CA PHE A 175 -12.56 8.83 0.94
C PHE A 175 -12.58 9.20 -0.53
N ASP A 176 -12.34 8.22 -1.41
CA ASP A 176 -12.21 8.43 -2.85
C ASP A 176 -12.89 7.32 -3.65
N GLU A 177 -13.19 7.59 -4.91
CA GLU A 177 -13.66 6.57 -5.85
C GLU A 177 -12.51 6.04 -6.70
N CYS A 178 -12.06 4.85 -6.38
CA CYS A 178 -11.08 4.13 -7.20
C CYS A 178 -11.79 3.49 -8.40
N THR A 179 -11.58 4.06 -9.59
CA THR A 179 -12.19 3.54 -10.83
C THR A 179 -11.54 2.22 -11.26
N PRO A 180 -12.31 1.29 -11.85
CA PRO A 180 -11.75 0.07 -12.42
C PRO A 180 -10.71 0.37 -13.52
N PRO A 181 -9.75 -0.52 -13.76
CA PRO A 181 -8.92 -0.48 -14.95
C PRO A 181 -9.79 -0.48 -16.22
N PHE A 182 -9.33 0.23 -17.26
CA PHE A 182 -10.03 0.34 -18.56
C PHE A 182 -11.35 1.13 -18.54
N SER A 183 -11.65 1.86 -17.47
CA SER A 183 -12.81 2.77 -17.44
C SER A 183 -12.73 3.82 -18.54
N THR A 184 -13.90 4.18 -19.09
CA THR A 184 -14.03 5.24 -20.11
C THR A 184 -13.70 6.61 -19.54
N TYR A 185 -13.30 7.54 -20.40
CA TYR A 185 -13.00 8.92 -20.00
C TYR A 185 -14.17 9.58 -19.24
N ASP A 186 -15.39 9.45 -19.75
CA ASP A 186 -16.59 10.06 -19.16
C ASP A 186 -16.90 9.50 -17.77
N TYR A 187 -16.70 8.20 -17.57
CA TYR A 187 -16.86 7.59 -16.25
C TYR A 187 -15.80 8.11 -15.26
N VAL A 188 -14.52 8.09 -15.67
CA VAL A 188 -13.41 8.59 -14.85
C VAL A 188 -13.60 10.06 -14.50
N LYS A 189 -14.05 10.90 -15.46
CA LYS A 189 -14.34 12.31 -15.22
C LYS A 189 -15.42 12.51 -14.14
N LYS A 190 -16.49 11.72 -14.17
CA LYS A 190 -17.55 11.75 -13.14
C LYS A 190 -17.00 11.27 -11.77
N ALA A 191 -16.19 10.22 -11.77
CA ALA A 191 -15.57 9.69 -10.55
C ALA A 191 -14.57 10.67 -9.92
N VAL A 192 -13.78 11.38 -10.74
CA VAL A 192 -12.85 12.43 -10.27
C VAL A 192 -13.63 13.57 -9.61
N ARG A 193 -14.71 14.06 -10.23
CA ARG A 193 -15.57 15.11 -9.63
C ARG A 193 -16.12 14.65 -8.29
N ARG A 194 -16.66 13.43 -8.20
CA ARG A 194 -17.18 12.87 -6.96
C ARG A 194 -16.08 12.73 -5.90
N THR A 195 -14.89 12.28 -6.28
CA THR A 195 -13.72 12.22 -5.39
C THR A 195 -13.37 13.61 -4.87
N HIS A 196 -13.44 14.66 -5.69
CA HIS A 196 -13.20 16.04 -5.26
C HIS A 196 -14.25 16.54 -4.25
N ASP A 197 -15.53 16.27 -4.50
CA ASP A 197 -16.62 16.61 -3.58
C ASP A 197 -16.44 15.88 -2.24
N TRP A 198 -16.12 14.60 -2.27
CA TRP A 198 -15.85 13.80 -1.08
C TRP A 198 -14.59 14.23 -0.33
N ALA A 199 -13.55 14.63 -1.05
CA ALA A 199 -12.32 15.16 -0.45
C ALA A 199 -12.60 16.41 0.39
N LYS A 200 -13.44 17.33 -0.13
CA LYS A 200 -13.89 18.52 0.60
C LYS A 200 -14.68 18.14 1.85
N ILE A 201 -15.63 17.21 1.75
CA ILE A 201 -16.41 16.72 2.89
C ILE A 201 -15.47 16.10 3.96
N CYS A 202 -14.46 15.33 3.54
CA CYS A 202 -13.48 14.75 4.47
C CYS A 202 -12.71 15.83 5.24
N VAL A 203 -12.28 16.90 4.57
CA VAL A 203 -11.61 18.04 5.23
C VAL A 203 -12.54 18.72 6.22
N ASP A 204 -13.78 19.02 5.82
CA ASP A 204 -14.77 19.75 6.61
C ASP A 204 -15.25 18.91 7.83
N SER A 205 -15.33 17.60 7.72
CA SER A 205 -15.84 16.70 8.75
C SER A 205 -14.79 16.21 9.75
N LYS A 206 -13.50 16.32 9.43
CA LYS A 206 -12.40 15.89 10.31
C LYS A 206 -12.31 16.74 11.57
N LYS A 207 -12.30 16.07 12.73
CA LYS A 207 -12.24 16.71 14.06
C LYS A 207 -10.98 16.39 14.85
N SER A 208 -10.30 15.32 14.49
CA SER A 208 -9.10 14.85 15.18
C SER A 208 -7.83 15.60 14.75
N ASN A 209 -6.76 15.44 15.54
CA ASN A 209 -5.42 15.94 15.20
C ASN A 209 -4.62 15.00 14.28
N GLN A 210 -5.21 13.91 13.79
CA GLN A 210 -4.59 13.02 12.83
C GLN A 210 -4.30 13.76 11.52
N ALA A 211 -3.22 13.42 10.86
CA ALA A 211 -2.93 13.97 9.55
C ALA A 211 -3.87 13.37 8.50
N LEU A 212 -4.39 14.19 7.59
CA LEU A 212 -5.28 13.77 6.53
C LEU A 212 -4.58 13.89 5.16
N PHE A 213 -4.48 12.77 4.44
CA PHE A 213 -3.94 12.73 3.08
C PHE A 213 -5.07 12.74 2.06
N GLY A 214 -4.99 13.65 1.09
CA GLY A 214 -5.91 13.71 -0.05
C GLY A 214 -5.49 12.73 -1.14
N ILE A 215 -6.45 12.10 -1.82
CA ILE A 215 -6.17 11.09 -2.86
C ILE A 215 -6.40 11.67 -4.25
N VAL A 216 -5.37 11.57 -5.10
CA VAL A 216 -5.42 11.98 -6.51
C VAL A 216 -5.81 10.79 -7.37
N GLN A 217 -6.90 10.96 -8.13
CA GLN A 217 -7.46 10.00 -9.08
C GLN A 217 -7.34 10.52 -10.53
N GLY A 218 -7.85 9.82 -11.52
CA GLY A 218 -7.86 10.25 -12.93
C GLY A 218 -7.42 9.18 -13.94
N SER A 219 -7.18 7.93 -13.47
CA SER A 219 -6.77 6.79 -14.31
C SER A 219 -5.61 7.16 -15.25
N LYS A 220 -5.66 6.79 -16.50
CA LYS A 220 -4.65 7.06 -17.55
C LYS A 220 -4.82 8.40 -18.27
N TYR A 221 -5.77 9.25 -17.86
CA TYR A 221 -6.09 10.50 -18.54
C TYR A 221 -5.32 11.68 -17.93
N LYS A 222 -4.46 12.30 -18.73
CA LYS A 222 -3.54 13.36 -18.29
C LYS A 222 -4.26 14.56 -17.70
N ASP A 223 -5.24 15.09 -18.42
CA ASP A 223 -6.02 16.26 -18.01
C ASP A 223 -6.74 16.05 -16.67
N LEU A 224 -7.37 14.87 -16.49
CA LEU A 224 -8.04 14.50 -15.25
C LEU A 224 -7.05 14.31 -14.08
N ARG A 225 -5.86 13.74 -14.33
CA ARG A 225 -4.80 13.59 -13.33
C ARG A 225 -4.27 14.95 -12.87
N GLU A 226 -3.99 15.85 -13.81
CA GLU A 226 -3.52 17.21 -13.51
C GLU A 226 -4.60 18.04 -12.80
N GLU A 227 -5.85 17.94 -13.23
CA GLU A 227 -7.00 18.59 -12.57
C GLU A 227 -7.10 18.10 -11.12
N SER A 228 -7.09 16.78 -10.92
CA SER A 228 -7.19 16.18 -9.60
C SER A 228 -6.01 16.57 -8.69
N ALA A 229 -4.78 16.58 -9.21
CA ALA A 229 -3.60 16.97 -8.44
C ALA A 229 -3.69 18.43 -7.98
N ARG A 230 -4.07 19.36 -8.86
CA ARG A 230 -4.25 20.79 -8.51
C ARG A 230 -5.35 20.98 -7.48
N TYR A 231 -6.50 20.33 -7.67
CA TYR A 231 -7.63 20.46 -6.77
C TYR A 231 -7.31 19.92 -5.37
N ILE A 232 -6.79 18.70 -5.28
CA ILE A 232 -6.41 18.09 -3.99
C ILE A 232 -5.33 18.93 -3.28
N ASN A 233 -4.35 19.46 -4.01
CA ASN A 233 -3.34 20.34 -3.43
C ASN A 233 -3.93 21.63 -2.85
N SER A 234 -5.06 22.14 -3.40
CA SER A 234 -5.70 23.38 -2.93
C SER A 234 -6.51 23.22 -1.64
N LEU A 235 -6.86 21.99 -1.23
CA LEU A 235 -7.75 21.73 -0.09
C LEU A 235 -7.05 21.69 1.28
N GLY A 236 -5.73 21.92 1.35
CA GLY A 236 -5.03 22.01 2.64
C GLY A 236 -4.72 20.66 3.30
N PHE A 237 -4.73 19.55 2.58
CA PHE A 237 -4.32 18.25 3.10
C PHE A 237 -2.88 18.25 3.62
N ASP A 238 -2.58 17.39 4.60
CA ASP A 238 -1.25 17.25 5.21
C ASP A 238 -0.28 16.43 4.33
N GLY A 239 -0.78 15.71 3.35
CA GLY A 239 -0.01 14.91 2.39
C GLY A 239 -0.88 14.42 1.24
N PHE A 240 -0.27 13.71 0.30
CA PHE A 240 -0.92 13.25 -0.93
C PHE A 240 -0.85 11.74 -1.07
N GLY A 241 -2.01 11.12 -1.33
CA GLY A 241 -2.13 9.76 -1.81
C GLY A 241 -2.28 9.73 -3.34
N ILE A 242 -1.63 8.81 -4.00
CA ILE A 242 -1.77 8.60 -5.44
C ILE A 242 -2.41 7.23 -5.63
N GLY A 243 -3.65 7.23 -6.10
CA GLY A 243 -4.47 6.03 -6.24
C GLY A 243 -4.91 5.72 -7.66
N GLY A 244 -5.64 4.62 -7.80
CA GLY A 244 -6.28 4.18 -9.02
C GLY A 244 -5.35 3.52 -10.04
N ASP A 245 -5.89 3.34 -11.24
CA ASP A 245 -5.18 2.76 -12.37
C ASP A 245 -4.08 3.70 -12.87
N LEU A 246 -2.86 3.18 -12.97
CA LEU A 246 -1.65 3.89 -13.40
C LEU A 246 -1.13 3.38 -14.75
N GLY A 247 -2.02 2.81 -15.55
CA GLY A 247 -1.71 2.27 -16.87
C GLY A 247 -1.22 0.82 -16.84
N GLU A 248 -0.88 0.31 -18.01
CA GLU A 248 -0.57 -1.10 -18.23
C GLU A 248 0.91 -1.44 -18.07
N SER A 249 1.76 -0.42 -18.02
CA SER A 249 3.22 -0.58 -17.98
C SER A 249 3.89 0.33 -16.97
N LYS A 250 5.14 -0.02 -16.61
CA LYS A 250 6.00 0.83 -15.77
C LYS A 250 6.25 2.21 -16.38
N LYS A 251 6.28 2.28 -17.73
CA LYS A 251 6.44 3.55 -18.46
C LYS A 251 5.22 4.43 -18.28
N ASP A 252 4.02 3.85 -18.33
CA ASP A 252 2.78 4.58 -18.11
C ASP A 252 2.72 5.14 -16.69
N MET A 253 3.04 4.32 -15.70
CA MET A 253 3.11 4.75 -14.29
C MET A 253 4.07 5.94 -14.11
N THR A 254 5.30 5.85 -14.61
CA THR A 254 6.27 6.93 -14.52
C THR A 254 5.79 8.19 -15.25
N LYS A 255 5.15 8.03 -16.41
CA LYS A 255 4.56 9.12 -17.19
C LYS A 255 3.42 9.80 -16.42
N ILE A 256 2.52 9.03 -15.82
CA ILE A 256 1.41 9.56 -15.00
C ILE A 256 1.96 10.32 -13.78
N LEU A 257 2.97 9.79 -13.10
CA LEU A 257 3.61 10.49 -11.99
C LEU A 257 4.24 11.81 -12.43
N SER A 258 4.85 11.88 -13.62
CA SER A 258 5.42 13.12 -14.16
C SER A 258 4.39 14.22 -14.43
N TRP A 259 3.11 13.86 -14.64
CA TRP A 259 2.03 14.84 -14.82
C TRP A 259 1.56 15.46 -13.50
N ILE A 260 1.55 14.67 -12.41
CA ILE A 260 0.93 15.08 -11.14
C ILE A 260 1.91 15.68 -10.14
N ILE A 261 3.14 15.16 -10.08
CA ILE A 261 4.14 15.57 -9.09
C ILE A 261 4.44 17.09 -9.12
N PRO A 262 4.51 17.76 -10.28
CA PRO A 262 4.76 19.22 -10.33
C PRO A 262 3.65 20.07 -9.70
N HIS A 263 2.46 19.51 -9.46
CA HIS A 263 1.33 20.20 -8.86
C HIS A 263 1.24 20.05 -7.33
N PHE A 264 2.12 19.26 -6.72
CA PHE A 264 2.11 19.04 -5.28
C PHE A 264 3.04 20.00 -4.54
N ASP A 265 2.60 20.42 -3.35
CA ASP A 265 3.47 21.13 -2.42
C ASP A 265 4.67 20.23 -2.05
N GLU A 266 5.87 20.74 -2.28
CA GLU A 266 7.11 20.02 -2.01
C GLU A 266 7.37 19.79 -0.51
N LYS A 267 6.72 20.54 0.36
CA LYS A 267 6.83 20.41 1.82
C LYS A 267 5.95 19.29 2.39
N LYS A 268 5.15 18.63 1.54
CA LYS A 268 4.24 17.57 1.94
C LYS A 268 4.68 16.19 1.44
N PRO A 269 4.45 15.12 2.21
CA PRO A 269 4.79 13.76 1.80
C PRO A 269 3.83 13.23 0.73
N ARG A 270 4.33 12.35 -0.13
CA ARG A 270 3.63 11.75 -1.25
C ARG A 270 3.62 10.23 -1.09
N HIS A 271 2.44 9.65 -0.99
CA HIS A 271 2.24 8.23 -0.79
C HIS A 271 1.63 7.57 -2.04
N MET A 272 2.28 6.53 -2.54
CA MET A 272 1.80 5.71 -3.64
C MET A 272 1.01 4.53 -3.10
N LEU A 273 -0.28 4.43 -3.44
CA LEU A 273 -1.17 3.41 -2.89
C LEU A 273 -1.07 2.09 -3.67
N GLY A 274 -0.81 1.00 -2.96
CA GLY A 274 -0.91 -0.38 -3.46
C GLY A 274 0.19 -0.83 -4.44
N ILE A 275 1.24 -0.03 -4.67
CA ILE A 275 2.32 -0.35 -5.60
C ILE A 275 3.67 -0.31 -4.90
N GLY A 276 4.36 -1.44 -4.84
CA GLY A 276 5.64 -1.58 -4.17
C GLY A 276 6.32 -2.90 -4.49
N GLN A 277 6.30 -3.33 -5.75
CA GLN A 277 7.13 -4.44 -6.19
C GLN A 277 8.59 -3.97 -6.27
N LEU A 278 9.54 -4.87 -5.99
CA LEU A 278 10.98 -4.53 -6.04
C LEU A 278 11.39 -3.83 -7.33
N GLU A 279 10.78 -4.25 -8.44
CA GLU A 279 11.04 -3.74 -9.78
C GLU A 279 10.57 -2.31 -10.00
N ASP A 280 9.57 -1.87 -9.23
CA ASP A 280 8.92 -0.58 -9.37
C ASP A 280 9.51 0.46 -8.41
N MET A 281 10.03 0.01 -7.25
CA MET A 281 10.45 0.88 -6.15
C MET A 281 11.43 1.98 -6.57
N GLU A 282 12.48 1.63 -7.33
CA GLU A 282 13.45 2.64 -7.76
C GLU A 282 12.82 3.65 -8.73
N GLY A 283 11.94 3.18 -9.64
CA GLY A 283 11.20 4.05 -10.56
C GLY A 283 10.24 4.99 -9.85
N ILE A 284 9.47 4.47 -8.89
CA ILE A 284 8.54 5.24 -8.06
C ILE A 284 9.29 6.33 -7.29
N VAL A 285 10.40 5.96 -6.64
CA VAL A 285 11.22 6.90 -5.88
C VAL A 285 11.85 7.96 -6.79
N LYS A 286 12.37 7.57 -7.96
CA LYS A 286 12.90 8.53 -8.95
C LYS A 286 11.84 9.50 -9.46
N SER A 287 10.57 9.11 -9.43
CA SER A 287 9.45 10.00 -9.76
C SER A 287 9.06 10.96 -8.63
N GLY A 288 9.70 10.88 -7.45
CA GLY A 288 9.46 11.81 -6.34
C GLY A 288 8.47 11.32 -5.29
N ILE A 289 8.25 10.01 -5.18
CA ILE A 289 7.41 9.38 -4.15
C ILE A 289 8.23 9.12 -2.89
N ASP A 290 7.63 9.41 -1.73
CA ASP A 290 8.26 9.27 -0.41
C ASP A 290 7.85 7.97 0.29
N LEU A 291 6.60 7.57 0.15
CA LEU A 291 6.00 6.42 0.83
C LEU A 291 5.24 5.57 -0.19
N PHE A 292 5.26 4.27 -0.02
CA PHE A 292 4.49 3.36 -0.87
C PHE A 292 4.17 2.07 -0.13
N ASP A 293 2.95 1.56 -0.31
CA ASP A 293 2.51 0.34 0.33
C ASP A 293 2.34 -0.81 -0.65
N CYS A 294 2.60 -2.02 -0.19
CA CYS A 294 2.25 -3.23 -0.92
C CYS A 294 2.15 -4.47 -0.04
N THR A 295 1.40 -5.46 -0.54
CA THR A 295 1.27 -6.76 0.12
C THR A 295 2.28 -7.80 -0.35
N VAL A 296 3.12 -7.47 -1.33
CA VAL A 296 4.02 -8.40 -2.02
C VAL A 296 4.91 -9.22 -1.09
N PRO A 297 5.68 -8.63 -0.15
CA PRO A 297 6.58 -9.41 0.69
C PRO A 297 5.83 -10.44 1.55
N THR A 298 4.71 -10.04 2.16
CA THR A 298 3.92 -10.92 3.02
C THR A 298 3.10 -11.94 2.22
N HIS A 299 2.65 -11.58 1.02
CA HIS A 299 1.91 -12.48 0.13
C HIS A 299 2.78 -13.64 -0.34
N TYR A 300 3.98 -13.35 -0.83
CA TYR A 300 4.91 -14.36 -1.29
C TYR A 300 5.46 -15.21 -0.14
N GLY A 301 5.75 -14.61 1.02
CA GLY A 301 6.17 -15.35 2.22
C GLY A 301 5.16 -16.44 2.60
N ARG A 302 3.87 -16.10 2.62
CA ARG A 302 2.80 -17.07 2.93
C ARG A 302 2.56 -18.12 1.84
N ARG A 303 3.11 -17.93 0.64
CA ARG A 303 3.08 -18.90 -0.47
C ARG A 303 4.38 -19.73 -0.59
N GLY A 304 5.26 -19.65 0.38
CA GLY A 304 6.49 -20.42 0.38
C GLY A 304 7.60 -19.85 -0.50
N ILE A 305 7.52 -18.56 -0.88
CA ILE A 305 8.48 -17.92 -1.77
C ILE A 305 9.31 -16.89 -1.00
N ALA A 306 10.62 -17.01 -1.08
CA ALA A 306 11.60 -16.07 -0.54
C ALA A 306 12.20 -15.17 -1.65
N PHE A 307 12.42 -13.90 -1.33
CA PHE A 307 13.21 -12.99 -2.17
C PHE A 307 14.68 -13.04 -1.72
N VAL A 308 15.61 -13.15 -2.67
CA VAL A 308 17.03 -13.31 -2.37
C VAL A 308 17.91 -12.47 -3.30
N ASN A 309 19.09 -12.09 -2.84
CA ASN A 309 20.10 -11.45 -3.68
C ASN A 309 20.71 -12.48 -4.65
N SER A 310 20.45 -12.32 -5.94
CA SER A 310 20.96 -13.20 -6.99
C SER A 310 22.39 -12.87 -7.43
N GLY A 311 22.98 -11.81 -6.88
CA GLY A 311 24.26 -11.26 -7.38
C GLY A 311 24.15 -10.44 -8.67
N LEU A 312 22.97 -10.38 -9.27
CA LEU A 312 22.68 -9.58 -10.47
C LEU A 312 22.35 -8.12 -10.11
N PRO A 313 22.48 -7.17 -11.07
CA PRO A 313 22.03 -5.80 -10.88
C PRO A 313 20.57 -5.70 -10.42
N ALA A 314 20.19 -4.65 -9.69
CA ALA A 314 18.87 -4.50 -9.07
C ALA A 314 17.69 -4.72 -10.05
N VAL A 315 17.83 -4.34 -11.31
CA VAL A 315 16.83 -4.55 -12.37
C VAL A 315 16.64 -6.03 -12.73
N ALA A 316 17.69 -6.86 -12.57
CA ALA A 316 17.64 -8.30 -12.81
C ALA A 316 17.22 -9.10 -11.56
N LEU A 317 17.38 -8.52 -10.34
CA LEU A 317 16.99 -9.12 -9.05
C LEU A 317 15.50 -9.47 -9.00
N ALA A 318 14.66 -8.67 -9.61
CA ALA A 318 13.23 -8.80 -9.58
C ALA A 318 12.67 -10.05 -10.29
N LYS A 319 13.37 -10.58 -11.30
CA LYS A 319 12.96 -11.82 -12.02
C LYS A 319 13.73 -13.06 -11.56
N ALA A 320 15.00 -12.93 -11.17
CA ALA A 320 15.90 -14.04 -10.88
C ALA A 320 16.09 -14.36 -9.40
N GLY A 321 15.65 -13.47 -8.51
CA GLY A 321 15.90 -13.56 -7.07
C GLY A 321 14.76 -14.14 -6.25
N ARG A 322 13.97 -15.09 -6.78
CA ARG A 322 12.91 -15.76 -6.02
C ARG A 322 13.22 -17.25 -5.84
N LEU A 323 13.13 -17.73 -4.61
CA LEU A 323 13.22 -19.15 -4.27
C LEU A 323 11.83 -19.66 -3.90
N ASP A 324 11.31 -20.61 -4.66
CA ASP A 324 10.08 -21.33 -4.33
C ASP A 324 10.41 -22.54 -3.48
N LEU A 325 10.34 -22.38 -2.15
CA LEU A 325 10.70 -23.39 -1.15
C LEU A 325 9.73 -24.59 -1.11
N ASN A 326 8.61 -24.53 -1.85
CA ASN A 326 7.73 -25.68 -2.02
C ASN A 326 8.36 -26.79 -2.87
N LYS A 327 9.36 -26.47 -3.69
CA LYS A 327 10.07 -27.44 -4.54
C LYS A 327 10.90 -28.44 -3.73
N SER A 328 10.77 -29.73 -4.03
CA SER A 328 11.42 -30.82 -3.26
C SER A 328 12.95 -30.76 -3.28
N ILE A 329 13.57 -30.12 -4.24
CA ILE A 329 15.01 -29.94 -4.30
C ILE A 329 15.56 -29.23 -3.05
N PHE A 330 14.78 -28.35 -2.42
CA PHE A 330 15.17 -27.62 -1.23
C PHE A 330 15.20 -28.47 0.04
N LEU A 331 14.60 -29.65 0.08
CA LEU A 331 14.71 -30.58 1.22
C LEU A 331 16.16 -31.05 1.49
N LYS A 332 17.02 -30.97 0.50
CA LYS A 332 18.44 -31.32 0.60
C LYS A 332 19.36 -30.11 0.69
N ASP A 333 18.82 -28.88 0.54
CA ASP A 333 19.63 -27.63 0.50
C ASP A 333 19.85 -27.08 1.92
N LYS A 334 21.06 -27.25 2.43
CA LYS A 334 21.51 -26.80 3.76
C LYS A 334 21.98 -25.33 3.80
N LYS A 335 21.81 -24.56 2.72
CA LYS A 335 22.18 -23.14 2.67
C LYS A 335 21.14 -22.26 3.39
N PRO A 336 21.51 -21.05 3.88
CA PRO A 336 20.54 -20.06 4.31
C PRO A 336 19.64 -19.62 3.13
N LEU A 337 18.51 -18.94 3.40
CA LEU A 337 17.69 -18.40 2.33
C LEU A 337 18.53 -17.51 1.39
N ASP A 338 19.26 -16.58 1.97
CA ASP A 338 20.17 -15.67 1.27
C ASP A 338 21.45 -15.49 2.07
N SER A 339 22.60 -15.88 1.51
CA SER A 339 23.91 -15.79 2.17
C SER A 339 24.40 -14.35 2.38
N LYS A 340 23.79 -13.37 1.69
CA LYS A 340 24.10 -11.93 1.81
C LYS A 340 23.10 -11.17 2.70
N CYS A 341 22.17 -11.88 3.32
CA CYS A 341 21.13 -11.29 4.17
C CYS A 341 21.44 -11.56 5.65
N ASN A 342 21.45 -10.50 6.45
CA ASN A 342 21.73 -10.57 7.90
C ASN A 342 20.45 -10.64 8.74
N CYS A 343 19.27 -10.98 8.17
CA CYS A 343 18.07 -11.12 8.96
C CYS A 343 18.13 -12.35 9.87
N PHE A 344 17.34 -12.32 10.95
CA PHE A 344 17.21 -13.40 11.91
C PHE A 344 17.02 -14.77 11.24
N VAL A 345 16.22 -14.86 10.20
CA VAL A 345 15.92 -16.12 9.51
C VAL A 345 17.16 -16.67 8.79
N CYS A 346 17.86 -15.83 8.03
CA CYS A 346 19.07 -16.26 7.31
C CYS A 346 20.21 -16.67 8.23
N GLN A 347 20.29 -16.08 9.42
CA GLN A 347 21.31 -16.42 10.41
C GLN A 347 21.04 -17.78 11.11
N ASN A 348 19.77 -18.13 11.32
CA ASN A 348 19.40 -19.24 12.19
C ASN A 348 18.81 -20.45 11.45
N TYR A 349 18.21 -20.27 10.26
CA TYR A 349 17.48 -21.33 9.57
C TYR A 349 18.03 -21.62 8.17
N LYS A 350 17.90 -22.89 7.77
CA LYS A 350 18.33 -23.38 6.45
C LYS A 350 17.13 -23.63 5.55
N ARG A 351 17.34 -23.62 4.23
CA ARG A 351 16.31 -23.85 3.21
C ARG A 351 15.60 -25.18 3.39
N ASN A 352 16.36 -26.24 3.71
CA ASN A 352 15.80 -27.57 3.90
C ASN A 352 14.80 -27.64 5.08
N TYR A 353 15.08 -26.96 6.18
CA TYR A 353 14.16 -26.89 7.31
C TYR A 353 12.87 -26.14 6.93
N ILE A 354 13.00 -24.98 6.30
CA ILE A 354 11.83 -24.17 5.87
C ILE A 354 11.00 -24.94 4.82
N SER A 355 11.65 -25.61 3.86
CA SER A 355 10.99 -26.47 2.89
C SER A 355 10.26 -27.66 3.54
N HIS A 356 10.85 -28.27 4.58
CA HIS A 356 10.21 -29.31 5.39
C HIS A 356 8.94 -28.75 6.07
N LEU A 357 9.03 -27.62 6.74
CA LEU A 357 7.87 -27.00 7.39
C LEU A 357 6.72 -26.69 6.42
N LEU A 358 7.04 -26.21 5.22
CA LEU A 358 6.03 -25.98 4.18
C LEU A 358 5.31 -27.27 3.77
N LYS A 359 6.06 -28.37 3.60
CA LYS A 359 5.48 -29.67 3.26
C LYS A 359 4.68 -30.29 4.40
N ALA A 360 5.05 -29.99 5.63
CA ALA A 360 4.31 -30.37 6.83
C ALA A 360 3.13 -29.42 7.13
N SER A 361 2.87 -28.42 6.26
CA SER A 361 1.83 -27.39 6.46
C SER A 361 1.97 -26.60 7.75
N GLU A 362 3.20 -26.48 8.28
CA GLU A 362 3.51 -25.71 9.48
C GLU A 362 3.49 -24.20 9.23
N ILE A 363 2.66 -23.49 9.97
CA ILE A 363 2.51 -22.01 9.84
C ILE A 363 3.79 -21.24 10.12
N THR A 364 4.72 -21.82 10.90
CA THR A 364 6.05 -21.27 11.19
C THR A 364 6.84 -20.98 9.91
N ALA A 365 6.69 -21.79 8.87
CA ALA A 365 7.31 -21.52 7.57
C ALA A 365 6.87 -20.17 6.98
N MET A 366 5.57 -19.89 7.03
CA MET A 366 5.01 -18.62 6.53
C MET A 366 5.51 -17.42 7.35
N ARG A 367 5.64 -17.59 8.67
CA ARG A 367 6.20 -16.56 9.58
C ARG A 367 7.64 -16.26 9.23
N LEU A 368 8.51 -17.28 9.12
CA LEU A 368 9.92 -17.11 8.78
C LEU A 368 10.10 -16.44 7.41
N LEU A 369 9.35 -16.89 6.40
CA LEU A 369 9.44 -16.32 5.05
C LEU A 369 8.89 -14.90 4.97
N THR A 370 7.81 -14.58 5.69
CA THR A 370 7.27 -13.22 5.76
C THR A 370 8.27 -12.27 6.42
N PHE A 371 8.88 -12.68 7.54
CA PHE A 371 9.91 -11.90 8.21
C PHE A 371 11.09 -11.61 7.28
N HIS A 372 11.64 -12.66 6.64
CA HIS A 372 12.75 -12.53 5.72
C HIS A 372 12.41 -11.58 4.55
N ASN A 373 11.26 -11.76 3.92
CA ASN A 373 10.86 -10.94 2.79
C ASN A 373 10.69 -9.46 3.16
N LEU A 374 10.08 -9.16 4.30
CA LEU A 374 9.96 -7.78 4.78
C LEU A 374 11.32 -7.15 5.09
N TYR A 375 12.19 -7.87 5.77
CA TYR A 375 13.55 -7.42 6.02
C TYR A 375 14.30 -7.15 4.72
N PHE A 376 14.15 -8.02 3.72
CA PHE A 376 14.75 -7.88 2.41
C PHE A 376 14.25 -6.62 1.69
N PHE A 377 12.94 -6.39 1.66
CA PHE A 377 12.32 -5.22 1.03
C PHE A 377 12.72 -3.91 1.72
N ASN A 378 12.67 -3.85 3.04
CA ASN A 378 13.09 -2.67 3.78
C ASN A 378 14.59 -2.37 3.58
N THR A 379 15.45 -3.40 3.58
CA THR A 379 16.88 -3.25 3.27
C THR A 379 17.11 -2.77 1.82
N PHE A 380 16.26 -3.20 0.87
CA PHE A 380 16.32 -2.70 -0.51
C PHE A 380 16.01 -1.20 -0.57
N VAL A 381 15.00 -0.73 0.17
CA VAL A 381 14.66 0.70 0.26
C VAL A 381 15.78 1.49 0.96
N GLU A 382 16.41 0.96 2.01
CA GLU A 382 17.61 1.57 2.61
C GLU A 382 18.72 1.78 1.58
N LYS A 383 18.97 0.81 0.71
CA LYS A 383 19.95 0.95 -0.39
C LYS A 383 19.55 2.04 -1.38
N ILE A 384 18.26 2.23 -1.66
CA ILE A 384 17.79 3.36 -2.49
C ILE A 384 18.11 4.70 -1.81
N ARG A 385 17.86 4.85 -0.49
CA ARG A 385 18.26 6.05 0.26
C ARG A 385 19.76 6.33 0.16
N ILE A 386 20.60 5.29 0.28
CA ILE A 386 22.07 5.43 0.11
C ILE A 386 22.43 5.91 -1.31
N LYS A 387 21.77 5.37 -2.35
CA LYS A 387 21.99 5.83 -3.73
C LYS A 387 21.63 7.30 -3.92
N ILE A 388 20.51 7.77 -3.34
CA ILE A 388 20.13 9.20 -3.36
C ILE A 388 21.18 10.04 -2.62
N LYS A 389 21.59 9.59 -1.42
CA LYS A 389 22.61 10.28 -0.62
C LYS A 389 23.92 10.47 -1.39
N ASN A 390 24.28 9.51 -2.21
CA ASN A 390 25.51 9.50 -3.00
C ASN A 390 25.31 10.08 -4.42
N ASN A 391 24.16 10.69 -4.74
CA ASN A 391 23.80 11.21 -6.07
C ASN A 391 23.95 10.17 -7.20
N GLN A 392 23.67 8.90 -6.93
CA GLN A 392 23.75 7.83 -7.91
C GLN A 392 22.43 7.67 -8.73
N ILE A 393 21.32 8.17 -8.20
CA ILE A 393 20.00 8.16 -8.86
C ILE A 393 19.30 9.49 -8.72
#